data_3f4a36646add355e6c8fb2c53ef10189
#
_entry.id   3f4a36646add355e6c8fb2c53ef10189
#
_cell.length_a   1.000
_cell.length_b   1.000
_cell.length_c   1.000
_cell.angle_alpha   90.00
_cell.angle_beta   90.00
_cell.angle_gamma   90.00
#
_symmetry.space_group_name_H-M   'P 1'
#
loop_
_entity.id
_entity.type
_entity.pdbx_description
1 polymer ?
#
loop_
_entity_poly.entity_id
_entity_poly.type
_entity_poly.pdbx_seq_one_letter_code
_entity_poly.pdbx_strand_id
1 'polypeptide(L)'
;IIELYKQEEIDEVYVIFTRMVNSMKEEVEINEILPLKTHEFIKQELLESSQKGKGNYDKEAADKADDWFLIYPSPKRVLERLVYNYVTGFMYGVLVEGSASEENARMMAMQSATDNAQVMLRELSVEYNRVRQAAITQEITEVIGGAKALKKKKKKQER
;
A
#
# COMPACT_ATOMS: atom_id res chain seq x y z
N ILE A 1 13.10 5.64 24.81
CA ILE A 1 11.76 5.12 25.16
C ILE A 1 11.88 4.11 26.33
N ILE A 2 12.63 3.01 26.18
CA ILE A 2 12.76 1.98 27.24
C ILE A 2 13.41 2.55 28.52
N GLU A 3 14.38 3.44 28.36
CA GLU A 3 15.01 4.10 29.51
C GLU A 3 14.05 5.06 30.22
N LEU A 4 13.27 5.84 29.49
CA LEU A 4 12.26 6.72 30.03
C LEU A 4 11.14 5.95 30.75
N TYR A 5 10.74 4.81 30.18
CA TYR A 5 9.78 3.92 30.83
C TYR A 5 10.33 3.32 32.14
N LYS A 6 11.63 2.95 32.18
CA LYS A 6 12.29 2.46 33.39
C LYS A 6 12.46 3.54 34.48
N GLN A 7 12.52 4.81 34.08
CA GLN A 7 12.62 5.95 34.99
C GLN A 7 11.25 6.43 35.47
N GLU A 8 10.17 5.72 35.08
CA GLU A 8 8.77 6.09 35.41
C GLU A 8 8.37 7.49 34.91
N GLU A 9 9.02 7.98 33.84
CA GLU A 9 8.66 9.24 33.22
C GLU A 9 7.53 9.06 32.18
N ILE A 10 7.34 7.83 31.69
CA ILE A 10 6.32 7.47 30.72
C ILE A 10 5.61 6.21 31.20
N ASP A 11 4.27 6.25 31.22
CA ASP A 11 3.43 5.13 31.66
C ASP A 11 3.01 4.21 30.51
N GLU A 12 2.75 4.78 29.33
CA GLU A 12 2.24 4.05 28.16
C GLU A 12 2.95 4.51 26.88
N VAL A 13 3.17 3.59 25.97
CA VAL A 13 3.76 3.86 24.66
C VAL A 13 2.91 3.24 23.56
N TYR A 14 2.37 4.10 22.71
CA TYR A 14 1.61 3.70 21.53
C TYR A 14 2.39 4.00 20.27
N VAL A 15 2.28 3.10 19.29
CA VAL A 15 2.80 3.34 17.93
C VAL A 15 1.66 3.30 16.94
N ILE A 16 1.59 4.33 16.12
CA ILE A 16 0.60 4.50 15.06
C ILE A 16 1.34 4.35 13.74
N PHE A 17 0.91 3.41 12.92
CA PHE A 17 1.54 3.16 11.62
C PHE A 17 0.52 2.67 10.59
N THR A 18 0.90 2.71 9.32
CA THR A 18 0.08 2.20 8.22
C THR A 18 0.53 0.79 7.90
N ARG A 19 -0.40 -0.17 8.01
CA ARG A 19 -0.21 -1.55 7.64
C ARG A 19 -0.82 -1.83 6.27
N MET A 20 -0.07 -2.51 5.41
CA MET A 20 -0.55 -2.96 4.13
C MET A 20 -1.32 -4.28 4.28
N VAL A 21 -2.65 -4.22 4.11
CA VAL A 21 -3.51 -5.43 4.13
C VAL A 21 -3.42 -6.15 2.78
N ASN A 22 -3.43 -5.40 1.69
CA ASN A 22 -3.18 -5.88 0.33
C ASN A 22 -2.69 -4.71 -0.55
N SER A 23 -2.33 -4.97 -1.81
CA SER A 23 -1.80 -3.96 -2.73
C SER A 23 -2.71 -2.75 -2.96
N MET A 24 -4.01 -2.87 -2.64
CA MET A 24 -5.02 -1.80 -2.86
C MET A 24 -5.56 -1.20 -1.57
N LYS A 25 -5.29 -1.84 -0.43
CA LYS A 25 -5.89 -1.45 0.85
C LYS A 25 -4.83 -1.33 1.93
N GLU A 26 -4.79 -0.17 2.52
CA GLU A 26 -3.96 0.16 3.68
C GLU A 26 -4.87 0.51 4.84
N GLU A 27 -4.47 0.13 6.04
CA GLU A 27 -5.18 0.43 7.27
C GLU A 27 -4.22 1.05 8.29
N VAL A 28 -4.73 2.05 9.00
CA VAL A 28 -3.99 2.63 10.12
C VAL A 28 -4.18 1.72 11.33
N GLU A 29 -3.08 1.28 11.91
CA GLU A 29 -3.05 0.44 13.10
C GLU A 29 -2.42 1.19 14.26
N ILE A 30 -3.00 1.03 15.44
CA ILE A 30 -2.52 1.63 16.69
C ILE A 30 -2.20 0.48 17.62
N ASN A 31 -0.92 0.32 17.94
CA ASN A 31 -0.45 -0.75 18.81
C ASN A 31 0.19 -0.18 20.07
N GLU A 32 -0.24 -0.70 21.21
CA GLU A 32 0.38 -0.43 22.51
C GLU A 32 1.62 -1.33 22.64
N ILE A 33 2.79 -0.71 22.79
CA ILE A 33 4.05 -1.43 22.94
C ILE A 33 4.39 -1.62 24.42
N LEU A 34 4.12 -0.64 25.24
CA LEU A 34 4.37 -0.67 26.68
C LEU A 34 3.14 -0.14 27.41
N PRO A 35 2.71 -0.77 28.50
CA PRO A 35 3.22 -2.01 29.10
C PRO A 35 2.95 -3.27 28.26
N LEU A 36 3.83 -4.25 28.33
CA LEU A 36 3.66 -5.53 27.64
C LEU A 36 2.53 -6.33 28.29
N LYS A 37 1.39 -6.43 27.58
CA LYS A 37 0.26 -7.24 28.01
C LYS A 37 0.50 -8.69 27.60
N THR A 38 1.12 -9.45 28.46
CA THR A 38 1.43 -10.89 28.26
C THR A 38 0.21 -11.72 27.83
N HIS A 39 -0.98 -11.29 28.23
CA HIS A 39 -2.22 -12.03 27.97
C HIS A 39 -2.66 -11.98 26.51
N GLU A 40 -2.29 -10.95 25.75
CA GLU A 40 -2.65 -10.84 24.32
C GLU A 40 -1.76 -11.72 23.45
N PHE A 41 -0.47 -11.82 23.76
CA PHE A 41 0.46 -12.69 23.04
C PHE A 41 0.08 -14.15 23.12
N ILE A 42 -0.25 -14.63 24.34
CA ILE A 42 -0.67 -16.02 24.56
C ILE A 42 -1.98 -16.31 23.84
N LYS A 43 -2.91 -15.36 23.82
CA LYS A 43 -4.22 -15.54 23.19
C LYS A 43 -4.11 -15.58 21.66
N GLN A 44 -3.26 -14.78 21.07
CA GLN A 44 -3.05 -14.73 19.61
C GLN A 44 -2.36 -16.00 19.11
N GLU A 45 -1.32 -16.46 19.81
CA GLU A 45 -0.59 -17.67 19.48
C GLU A 45 -1.45 -18.94 19.68
N LEU A 46 -2.30 -18.97 20.72
CA LEU A 46 -3.28 -20.04 20.94
C LEU A 46 -4.40 -20.05 19.88
N LEU A 47 -4.83 -18.91 19.37
CA LEU A 47 -5.83 -18.82 18.30
C LEU A 47 -5.25 -19.28 16.96
N GLU A 48 -4.02 -18.90 16.63
CA GLU A 48 -3.34 -19.34 15.41
C GLU A 48 -2.98 -20.83 15.44
N SER A 49 -2.57 -21.35 16.58
CA SER A 49 -2.31 -22.78 16.75
C SER A 49 -3.59 -23.61 16.73
N SER A 50 -4.70 -23.06 17.20
CA SER A 50 -6.02 -23.73 17.16
C SER A 50 -6.60 -23.82 15.75
N GLN A 51 -6.20 -22.95 14.82
CA GLN A 51 -6.59 -23.04 13.41
C GLN A 51 -5.72 -24.04 12.61
N LYS A 52 -4.51 -24.32 13.06
CA LYS A 52 -3.53 -25.17 12.34
C LYS A 52 -3.49 -26.65 12.75
N GLY A 53 -4.19 -27.07 13.79
CA GLY A 53 -4.23 -28.48 14.15
C GLY A 53 -4.92 -28.74 15.48
N LYS A 54 -5.88 -29.68 15.47
CA LYS A 54 -6.38 -30.33 16.68
C LYS A 54 -5.26 -31.14 17.34
N GLY A 55 -4.34 -30.47 18.02
CA GLY A 55 -3.42 -31.09 18.94
C GLY A 55 -4.00 -31.01 20.35
N ASN A 56 -4.33 -32.11 20.93
CA ASN A 56 -4.59 -32.22 22.39
C ASN A 56 -3.25 -31.81 23.06
N TYR A 57 -3.19 -30.58 23.53
CA TYR A 57 -2.13 -30.18 24.46
C TYR A 57 -2.57 -30.69 25.84
N ASP A 58 -2.01 -31.83 26.23
CA ASP A 58 -2.17 -32.34 27.58
C ASP A 58 -1.58 -31.32 28.56
N LYS A 59 -2.41 -30.82 29.47
CA LYS A 59 -1.97 -29.94 30.55
C LYS A 59 -0.85 -30.55 31.42
N GLU A 60 -0.76 -31.87 31.44
CA GLU A 60 0.32 -32.61 32.11
C GLU A 60 1.69 -32.45 31.42
N ALA A 61 1.74 -32.08 30.13
CA ALA A 61 3.00 -31.79 29.44
C ALA A 61 3.56 -30.41 29.79
N ALA A 62 2.70 -29.45 30.12
CA ALA A 62 3.11 -28.10 30.53
C ALA A 62 3.78 -28.10 31.92
N ASP A 63 3.24 -28.89 32.87
CA ASP A 63 3.83 -29.02 34.22
C ASP A 63 5.18 -29.73 34.20
N LYS A 64 5.43 -30.60 33.23
CA LYS A 64 6.71 -31.31 33.06
C LYS A 64 7.76 -30.52 32.26
N ALA A 65 7.34 -29.48 31.54
CA ALA A 65 8.25 -28.64 30.76
C ALA A 65 9.09 -27.72 31.64
N ASP A 66 8.66 -27.43 32.85
CA ASP A 66 9.37 -26.55 33.79
C ASP A 66 10.74 -27.10 34.24
N ASP A 67 10.97 -28.39 34.09
CA ASP A 67 12.21 -29.05 34.56
C ASP A 67 13.32 -29.17 33.50
N TRP A 68 13.05 -28.76 32.23
CA TRP A 68 13.97 -28.97 31.11
C TRP A 68 14.69 -27.72 30.60
N PHE A 69 14.29 -26.53 31.05
CA PHE A 69 14.89 -25.27 30.60
C PHE A 69 15.89 -24.70 31.61
N LEU A 70 17.18 -24.93 31.39
CA LEU A 70 18.27 -24.24 32.06
C LEU A 70 18.40 -22.81 31.51
N ILE A 71 17.85 -21.83 32.20
CA ILE A 71 17.95 -20.42 31.83
C ILE A 71 19.22 -19.84 32.47
N TYR A 72 20.22 -19.55 31.66
CA TYR A 72 21.47 -18.92 32.10
C TYR A 72 21.58 -17.48 31.57
N PRO A 73 22.03 -16.49 32.32
CA PRO A 73 22.51 -16.56 33.72
C PRO A 73 21.39 -16.51 34.78
N SER A 74 20.24 -15.89 34.46
CA SER A 74 19.05 -15.88 35.30
C SER A 74 17.80 -15.51 34.48
N PRO A 75 16.61 -16.01 34.83
CA PRO A 75 15.37 -15.72 34.12
C PRO A 75 15.11 -14.20 33.96
N LYS A 76 15.38 -13.43 35.00
CA LYS A 76 15.15 -11.97 35.00
C LYS A 76 16.01 -11.26 33.94
N ARG A 77 17.31 -11.57 33.86
CA ARG A 77 18.21 -10.95 32.87
C ARG A 77 17.84 -11.34 31.43
N VAL A 78 17.44 -12.59 31.24
CA VAL A 78 17.00 -13.07 29.93
C VAL A 78 15.73 -12.36 29.50
N LEU A 79 14.77 -12.19 30.41
CA LEU A 79 13.53 -11.47 30.15
C LEU A 79 13.78 -9.99 29.82
N GLU A 80 14.61 -9.29 30.59
CA GLU A 80 14.98 -7.90 30.31
C GLU A 80 15.60 -7.73 28.91
N ARG A 81 16.43 -8.65 28.50
CA ARG A 81 17.05 -8.62 27.16
C ARG A 81 16.05 -8.97 26.05
N LEU A 82 15.14 -9.90 26.31
CA LEU A 82 14.05 -10.25 25.39
C LEU A 82 13.12 -9.07 25.13
N VAL A 83 12.69 -8.39 26.19
CA VAL A 83 11.86 -7.19 26.09
C VAL A 83 12.54 -6.11 25.26
N TYR A 84 13.81 -5.85 25.53
CA TYR A 84 14.57 -4.88 24.74
C TYR A 84 14.62 -5.23 23.26
N ASN A 85 14.96 -6.49 22.95
CA ASN A 85 15.04 -6.98 21.57
C ASN A 85 13.66 -6.95 20.88
N TYR A 86 12.61 -7.31 21.62
CA TYR A 86 11.23 -7.27 21.12
C TYR A 86 10.82 -5.84 20.74
N VAL A 87 10.95 -4.88 21.63
CA VAL A 87 10.60 -3.48 21.35
C VAL A 87 11.41 -2.92 20.19
N THR A 88 12.72 -3.20 20.15
CA THR A 88 13.58 -2.75 19.05
C THR A 88 13.18 -3.40 17.72
N GLY A 89 12.93 -4.71 17.72
CA GLY A 89 12.51 -5.46 16.53
C GLY A 89 11.14 -5.00 16.03
N PHE A 90 10.19 -4.77 16.95
CA PHE A 90 8.87 -4.26 16.62
C PHE A 90 8.94 -2.87 15.98
N MET A 91 9.69 -1.95 16.59
CA MET A 91 9.88 -0.59 16.03
C MET A 91 10.52 -0.62 14.64
N TYR A 92 11.50 -1.48 14.45
CA TYR A 92 12.11 -1.67 13.13
C TYR A 92 11.09 -2.21 12.11
N GLY A 93 10.31 -3.22 12.50
CA GLY A 93 9.25 -3.80 11.65
C GLY A 93 8.23 -2.74 11.22
N VAL A 94 7.75 -1.93 12.15
CA VAL A 94 6.81 -0.83 11.89
C VAL A 94 7.38 0.20 10.90
N LEU A 95 8.64 0.58 11.06
CA LEU A 95 9.29 1.53 10.14
C LEU A 95 9.41 0.96 8.73
N VAL A 96 9.79 -0.31 8.61
CA VAL A 96 9.88 -0.99 7.31
C VAL A 96 8.50 -1.12 6.67
N GLU A 97 7.49 -1.53 7.44
CA GLU A 97 6.12 -1.68 6.93
C GLU A 97 5.53 -0.34 6.50
N GLY A 98 5.70 0.72 7.28
CA GLY A 98 5.25 2.06 6.90
C GLY A 98 5.92 2.57 5.62
N SER A 99 7.23 2.35 5.48
CA SER A 99 7.94 2.71 4.25
C SER A 99 7.48 1.89 3.04
N ALA A 100 7.29 0.58 3.21
CA ALA A 100 6.82 -0.28 2.14
C ALA A 100 5.39 0.06 1.71
N SER A 101 4.50 0.40 2.65
CA SER A 101 3.15 0.86 2.39
C SER A 101 3.17 2.16 1.57
N GLU A 102 3.95 3.15 1.98
CA GLU A 102 4.09 4.42 1.23
C GLU A 102 4.59 4.21 -0.20
N GLU A 103 5.60 3.36 -0.41
CA GLU A 103 6.12 3.07 -1.74
C GLU A 103 5.09 2.33 -2.60
N ASN A 104 4.32 1.40 -2.01
CA ASN A 104 3.24 0.70 -2.70
C ASN A 104 2.14 1.68 -3.12
N ALA A 105 1.68 2.56 -2.23
CA ALA A 105 0.68 3.58 -2.53
C ALA A 105 1.14 4.50 -3.67
N ARG A 106 2.41 4.94 -3.63
CA ARG A 106 3.03 5.75 -4.68
C ARG A 106 3.06 5.00 -6.02
N MET A 107 3.46 3.74 -6.02
CA MET A 107 3.49 2.90 -7.23
C MET A 107 2.09 2.76 -7.84
N MET A 108 1.08 2.47 -7.04
CA MET A 108 -0.31 2.33 -7.50
C MET A 108 -0.87 3.65 -8.04
N ALA A 109 -0.57 4.77 -7.38
CA ALA A 109 -0.97 6.09 -7.86
C ALA A 109 -0.33 6.45 -9.21
N MET A 110 0.96 6.17 -9.37
CA MET A 110 1.67 6.39 -10.65
C MET A 110 1.15 5.47 -11.76
N GLN A 111 0.86 4.20 -11.45
CA GLN A 111 0.26 3.28 -12.42
C GLN A 111 -1.10 3.80 -12.90
N SER A 112 -1.97 4.18 -11.97
CA SER A 112 -3.28 4.75 -12.31
C SER A 112 -3.17 6.04 -13.13
N ALA A 113 -2.23 6.92 -12.78
CA ALA A 113 -1.97 8.14 -13.55
C ALA A 113 -1.49 7.82 -14.97
N THR A 114 -0.63 6.82 -15.14
CA THR A 114 -0.14 6.39 -16.46
C THR A 114 -1.27 5.81 -17.31
N ASP A 115 -2.12 4.98 -16.73
CA ASP A 115 -3.27 4.40 -17.42
C ASP A 115 -4.27 5.48 -17.87
N ASN A 116 -4.57 6.43 -17.01
CA ASN A 116 -5.41 7.59 -17.33
C ASN A 116 -4.79 8.46 -18.43
N ALA A 117 -3.49 8.70 -18.39
CA ALA A 117 -2.78 9.44 -19.43
C ALA A 117 -2.86 8.73 -20.80
N GLN A 118 -2.74 7.41 -20.82
CA GLN A 118 -2.89 6.64 -22.07
C GLN A 118 -4.31 6.72 -22.65
N VAL A 119 -5.34 6.71 -21.81
CA VAL A 119 -6.73 6.90 -22.26
C VAL A 119 -6.89 8.29 -22.85
N MET A 120 -6.44 9.33 -22.16
CA MET A 120 -6.51 10.71 -22.65
C MET A 120 -5.74 10.91 -23.96
N LEU A 121 -4.57 10.29 -24.12
CA LEU A 121 -3.82 10.35 -25.38
C LEU A 121 -4.58 9.72 -26.54
N ARG A 122 -5.30 8.60 -26.32
CA ARG A 122 -6.14 7.99 -27.36
C ARG A 122 -7.28 8.92 -27.75
N GLU A 123 -7.97 9.49 -26.78
CA GLU A 123 -9.09 10.42 -27.02
C GLU A 123 -8.61 11.64 -27.81
N LEU A 124 -7.51 12.27 -27.39
CA LEU A 124 -6.90 13.40 -28.09
C LEU A 124 -6.45 13.02 -29.52
N SER A 125 -5.91 11.83 -29.73
CA SER A 125 -5.52 11.34 -31.04
C SER A 125 -6.71 11.19 -31.98
N VAL A 126 -7.83 10.66 -31.49
CA VAL A 126 -9.09 10.55 -32.24
C VAL A 126 -9.61 11.94 -32.61
N GLU A 127 -9.66 12.87 -31.66
CA GLU A 127 -10.13 14.22 -31.89
C GLU A 127 -9.22 14.98 -32.88
N TYR A 128 -7.92 14.86 -32.72
CA TYR A 128 -6.95 15.44 -33.67
C TYR A 128 -7.19 14.93 -35.11
N ASN A 129 -7.36 13.62 -35.26
CA ASN A 129 -7.63 13.05 -36.59
C ASN A 129 -8.97 13.51 -37.18
N ARG A 130 -10.01 13.67 -36.32
CA ARG A 130 -11.30 14.21 -36.71
C ARG A 130 -11.18 15.65 -37.23
N VAL A 131 -10.52 16.51 -36.48
CA VAL A 131 -10.29 17.92 -36.86
C VAL A 131 -9.44 18.00 -38.13
N ARG A 132 -8.38 17.22 -38.23
CA ARG A 132 -7.55 17.16 -39.43
C ARG A 132 -8.34 16.77 -40.67
N GLN A 133 -9.18 15.71 -40.55
CA GLN A 133 -10.02 15.27 -41.67
C GLN A 133 -11.05 16.34 -42.06
N ALA A 134 -11.65 17.01 -41.09
CA ALA A 134 -12.58 18.10 -41.32
C ALA A 134 -11.91 19.28 -42.09
N ALA A 135 -10.71 19.69 -41.64
CA ALA A 135 -9.92 20.73 -42.30
C ALA A 135 -9.61 20.38 -43.77
N ILE A 136 -9.10 19.18 -44.01
CA ILE A 136 -8.79 18.68 -45.37
C ILE A 136 -10.06 18.67 -46.22
N THR A 137 -11.18 18.18 -45.70
CA THR A 137 -12.46 18.14 -46.43
C THR A 137 -12.95 19.55 -46.75
N GLN A 138 -12.79 20.52 -45.85
CA GLN A 138 -13.14 21.90 -46.08
C GLN A 138 -12.29 22.50 -47.20
N GLU A 139 -10.98 22.35 -47.18
CA GLU A 139 -10.07 22.83 -48.26
C GLU A 139 -10.46 22.24 -49.62
N ILE A 140 -10.68 20.93 -49.67
CA ILE A 140 -11.13 20.28 -50.93
C ILE A 140 -12.45 20.86 -51.44
N THR A 141 -13.38 21.12 -50.50
CA THR A 141 -14.72 21.64 -50.83
C THR A 141 -14.62 23.08 -51.36
N GLU A 142 -13.76 23.89 -50.76
CA GLU A 142 -13.50 25.26 -51.22
C GLU A 142 -12.88 25.29 -52.63
N VAL A 143 -11.87 24.46 -52.88
CA VAL A 143 -11.21 24.36 -54.22
C VAL A 143 -12.21 23.89 -55.27
N ILE A 144 -13.02 22.85 -54.98
CA ILE A 144 -14.01 22.37 -55.93
C ILE A 144 -15.14 23.38 -56.14
N GLY A 145 -15.55 24.11 -55.08
CA GLY A 145 -16.53 25.20 -55.15
C GLY A 145 -16.05 26.33 -56.02
N GLY A 146 -14.79 26.77 -55.83
CA GLY A 146 -14.14 27.78 -56.66
C GLY A 146 -14.03 27.36 -58.12
N ALA A 147 -13.60 26.14 -58.42
CA ALA A 147 -13.51 25.61 -59.80
C ALA A 147 -14.88 25.55 -60.50
N LYS A 148 -15.94 25.14 -59.78
CA LYS A 148 -17.33 25.14 -60.30
C LYS A 148 -17.84 26.55 -60.58
N ALA A 149 -17.52 27.51 -59.74
CA ALA A 149 -17.94 28.92 -59.90
C ALA A 149 -17.26 29.54 -61.16
N LEU A 150 -15.96 29.24 -61.37
CA LEU A 150 -15.21 29.71 -62.57
C LEU A 150 -15.76 29.07 -63.85
N LYS A 151 -16.08 27.80 -63.87
CA LYS A 151 -16.73 27.15 -65.01
C LYS A 151 -18.11 27.73 -65.34
N LYS A 152 -18.90 28.10 -64.33
CA LYS A 152 -20.19 28.78 -64.54
C LYS A 152 -20.03 30.20 -65.09
N LYS A 153 -19.04 30.95 -64.68
CA LYS A 153 -18.71 32.26 -65.26
C LYS A 153 -18.31 32.17 -66.74
N LYS A 154 -17.42 31.25 -67.08
CA LYS A 154 -17.03 31.03 -68.52
C LYS A 154 -18.24 30.69 -69.38
N LYS A 155 -19.09 29.77 -69.00
CA LYS A 155 -20.33 29.42 -69.74
C LYS A 155 -21.34 30.57 -69.88
N LYS A 156 -21.29 31.58 -69.02
CA LYS A 156 -22.14 32.75 -69.10
C LYS A 156 -21.56 33.84 -70.01
N GLN A 157 -20.25 33.86 -70.28
CA GLN A 157 -19.59 34.78 -71.20
C GLN A 157 -19.60 34.26 -72.68
N GLU A 158 -19.81 32.94 -72.87
CA GLU A 158 -19.89 32.32 -74.18
C GLU A 158 -21.33 32.24 -74.75
N ARG A 159 -22.32 32.87 -74.03
CA ARG A 159 -23.70 33.02 -74.49
C ARG A 159 -24.04 34.48 -74.69
#